data_544799fc0725c5a828efdc166be75b9f
#
_entry.id   544799fc0725c5a828efdc166be75b9f
#
_cell.length_a   1.000
_cell.length_b   1.000
_cell.length_c   1.000
_cell.angle_alpha   90.00
_cell.angle_beta   90.00
_cell.angle_gamma   90.00
#
_symmetry.space_group_name_H-M   'P 1'
#
loop_
_entity.id
_entity.type
_entity.pdbx_description
1 polymer ?
#
loop_
_entity_poly.entity_id
_entity_poly.type
_entity_poly.pdbx_seq_one_letter_code
_entity_poly.pdbx_strand_id
1 'polypeptide(L)'
;MNRIKAVVLDLGNVLVFHDDLVLFQRLSAWGGAAPEHIRKRMLELWDAINRGSLAGDELRRAVCRVAGSEVPMDAEAFYALWNCHFRVHHEILPTVDALFGRVKVILLTNVNEMHWRFVRPLIAQFERFDDLVISCDLRLAKPDPEIFQATLARSTLRPEETAYFDDVPRYIEVARALGIQARVFTTAPTFRTQLAELGVVV
;
A
#
# COMPACT_ATOMS: atom_id res chain seq x y z
N MET A 1 24.47 -16.35 5.01
CA MET A 1 23.22 -15.55 4.98
C MET A 1 22.25 -16.13 5.99
N ASN A 2 21.59 -15.29 6.79
CA ASN A 2 20.53 -15.76 7.67
C ASN A 2 19.34 -16.21 6.82
N ARG A 3 18.68 -17.30 7.26
CA ARG A 3 17.50 -17.82 6.55
C ARG A 3 16.35 -16.82 6.69
N ILE A 4 15.71 -16.44 5.59
CA ILE A 4 14.48 -15.62 5.61
C ILE A 4 13.35 -16.40 6.31
N LYS A 5 12.71 -15.73 7.26
CA LYS A 5 11.58 -16.25 8.05
C LYS A 5 10.28 -15.54 7.73
N ALA A 6 10.36 -14.34 7.13
CA ALA A 6 9.19 -13.57 6.74
C ALA A 6 9.38 -12.85 5.42
N VAL A 7 8.29 -12.74 4.66
CA VAL A 7 8.15 -11.89 3.48
C VAL A 7 7.11 -10.84 3.79
N VAL A 8 7.54 -9.56 3.73
CA VAL A 8 6.69 -8.39 3.90
C VAL A 8 6.42 -7.82 2.51
N LEU A 9 5.16 -7.61 2.19
CA LEU A 9 4.70 -7.12 0.89
C LEU A 9 4.00 -5.77 1.05
N ASP A 10 4.27 -4.84 0.14
CA ASP A 10 3.39 -3.69 -0.03
C ASP A 10 2.08 -4.08 -0.74
N LEU A 11 1.13 -3.18 -0.75
CA LEU A 11 -0.15 -3.30 -1.43
C LEU A 11 -0.10 -2.69 -2.84
N GLY A 12 0.19 -1.39 -2.92
CA GLY A 12 0.15 -0.61 -4.15
C GLY A 12 1.19 -1.07 -5.16
N ASN A 13 0.79 -1.28 -6.42
CA ASN A 13 1.63 -1.79 -7.50
C ASN A 13 2.37 -3.10 -7.22
N VAL A 14 2.09 -3.73 -6.06
CA VAL A 14 2.56 -5.08 -5.69
C VAL A 14 1.40 -6.07 -5.74
N LEU A 15 0.41 -5.92 -4.87
CA LEU A 15 -0.77 -6.80 -4.80
C LEU A 15 -1.98 -6.24 -5.57
N VAL A 16 -2.05 -4.93 -5.69
CA VAL A 16 -3.04 -4.22 -6.51
C VAL A 16 -2.35 -3.15 -7.35
N PHE A 17 -2.76 -3.02 -8.58
CA PHE A 17 -2.42 -1.85 -9.39
C PHE A 17 -3.31 -0.68 -8.99
N HIS A 18 -2.74 0.51 -8.95
CA HIS A 18 -3.49 1.76 -8.86
C HIS A 18 -2.88 2.80 -9.81
N ASP A 19 -3.74 3.66 -10.31
CA ASP A 19 -3.33 4.77 -11.18
C ASP A 19 -4.02 6.05 -10.71
N ASP A 20 -3.28 6.84 -9.96
CA ASP A 20 -3.77 8.11 -9.41
C ASP A 20 -4.16 9.11 -10.52
N LEU A 21 -3.61 8.98 -11.73
CA LEU A 21 -4.00 9.83 -12.84
C LEU A 21 -5.47 9.58 -13.24
N VAL A 22 -5.92 8.33 -13.23
CA VAL A 22 -7.32 7.98 -13.46
C VAL A 22 -8.22 8.63 -12.40
N LEU A 23 -7.81 8.58 -11.12
CA LEU A 23 -8.54 9.24 -10.03
C LEU A 23 -8.64 10.76 -10.27
N PHE A 24 -7.50 11.42 -10.57
CA PHE A 24 -7.48 12.88 -10.77
C PHE A 24 -8.28 13.31 -12.00
N GLN A 25 -8.28 12.55 -13.09
CA GLN A 25 -9.12 12.80 -14.25
C GLN A 25 -10.61 12.69 -13.92
N ARG A 26 -11.01 11.71 -13.12
CA ARG A 26 -12.38 11.54 -12.68
C ARG A 26 -12.85 12.65 -11.73
N LEU A 27 -12.00 13.03 -10.79
CA LEU A 27 -12.25 14.18 -9.91
C LEU A 27 -12.39 15.49 -10.71
N SER A 28 -11.51 15.69 -11.70
CA SER A 28 -11.55 16.83 -12.61
C SER A 28 -12.84 16.88 -13.41
N ALA A 29 -13.27 15.77 -14.00
CA ALA A 29 -14.50 15.66 -14.76
C ALA A 29 -15.75 15.97 -13.90
N TRP A 30 -15.71 15.65 -12.61
CA TRP A 30 -16.81 15.93 -11.71
C TRP A 30 -16.78 17.37 -11.16
N GLY A 31 -15.64 17.85 -10.68
CA GLY A 31 -15.53 19.11 -9.92
C GLY A 31 -15.08 20.31 -10.74
N GLY A 32 -14.48 20.08 -11.92
CA GLY A 32 -14.06 21.10 -12.88
C GLY A 32 -12.64 21.64 -12.68
N ALA A 33 -11.94 21.33 -11.59
CA ALA A 33 -10.54 21.72 -11.41
C ALA A 33 -9.63 20.90 -12.36
N ALA A 34 -8.56 21.53 -12.89
CA ALA A 34 -7.60 20.85 -13.77
C ALA A 34 -6.91 19.67 -13.05
N PRO A 35 -6.65 18.52 -13.73
CA PRO A 35 -6.01 17.36 -13.11
C PRO A 35 -4.67 17.67 -12.45
N GLU A 36 -3.86 18.55 -13.03
CA GLU A 36 -2.55 18.97 -12.49
C GLU A 36 -2.72 19.75 -11.19
N HIS A 37 -3.77 20.58 -11.08
CA HIS A 37 -4.10 21.27 -9.84
C HIS A 37 -4.49 20.25 -8.76
N ILE A 38 -5.38 19.31 -9.10
CA ILE A 38 -5.81 18.24 -8.18
C ILE A 38 -4.58 17.46 -7.72
N ARG A 39 -3.73 16.99 -8.63
CA ARG A 39 -2.50 16.26 -8.29
C ARG A 39 -1.63 17.03 -7.30
N LYS A 40 -1.36 18.32 -7.57
CA LYS A 40 -0.55 19.16 -6.69
C LYS A 40 -1.14 19.26 -5.28
N ARG A 41 -2.43 19.53 -5.18
CA ARG A 41 -3.11 19.67 -3.89
C ARG A 41 -3.24 18.34 -3.15
N MET A 42 -3.45 17.24 -3.86
CA MET A 42 -3.49 15.90 -3.26
C MET A 42 -2.15 15.50 -2.65
N LEU A 43 -1.01 15.87 -3.28
CA LEU A 43 0.32 15.61 -2.71
C LEU A 43 0.50 16.25 -1.32
N GLU A 44 -0.14 17.40 -1.05
CA GLU A 44 -0.10 18.06 0.25
C GLU A 44 -0.95 17.34 1.32
N LEU A 45 -1.94 16.55 0.88
CA LEU A 45 -2.88 15.83 1.76
C LEU A 45 -2.49 14.36 2.01
N TRP A 46 -1.69 13.75 1.12
CA TRP A 46 -1.42 12.31 1.16
C TRP A 46 -0.85 11.82 2.50
N ASP A 47 0.03 12.59 3.14
CA ASP A 47 0.57 12.19 4.44
C ASP A 47 -0.53 12.09 5.50
N ALA A 48 -1.38 13.11 5.61
CA ALA A 48 -2.50 13.12 6.54
C ALA A 48 -3.53 12.01 6.23
N ILE A 49 -3.78 11.74 4.94
CA ILE A 49 -4.68 10.69 4.47
C ILE A 49 -4.11 9.30 4.83
N ASN A 50 -2.84 9.06 4.54
CA ASN A 50 -2.18 7.77 4.78
C ASN A 50 -1.99 7.47 6.28
N ARG A 51 -1.85 8.51 7.11
CA ARG A 51 -1.80 8.36 8.59
C ARG A 51 -3.19 8.34 9.24
N GLY A 52 -4.27 8.48 8.46
CA GLY A 52 -5.63 8.48 8.98
C GLY A 52 -5.99 9.71 9.80
N SER A 53 -5.17 10.78 9.79
CA SER A 53 -5.51 12.05 10.45
C SER A 53 -6.50 12.88 9.63
N LEU A 54 -6.60 12.63 8.32
CA LEU A 54 -7.65 13.13 7.43
C LEU A 54 -8.44 11.93 6.90
N ALA A 55 -9.64 11.70 7.41
CA ALA A 55 -10.45 10.51 7.13
C ALA A 55 -11.95 10.82 7.05
N GLY A 56 -12.75 9.82 6.69
CA GLY A 56 -14.21 9.89 6.72
C GLY A 56 -14.79 11.05 5.92
N ASP A 57 -15.77 11.72 6.49
CA ASP A 57 -16.47 12.86 5.85
C ASP A 57 -15.56 14.08 5.65
N GLU A 58 -14.59 14.29 6.53
CA GLU A 58 -13.61 15.37 6.39
C GLU A 58 -12.72 15.17 5.16
N LEU A 59 -12.23 13.94 4.93
CA LEU A 59 -11.51 13.57 3.70
C LEU A 59 -12.38 13.83 2.47
N ARG A 60 -13.63 13.36 2.46
CA ARG A 60 -14.56 13.57 1.36
C ARG A 60 -14.70 15.05 1.01
N ARG A 61 -14.96 15.90 2.02
CA ARG A 61 -15.10 17.36 1.83
C ARG A 61 -13.80 17.99 1.32
N ALA A 62 -12.65 17.60 1.86
CA ALA A 62 -11.35 18.12 1.44
C ALA A 62 -11.07 17.80 -0.03
N VAL A 63 -11.28 16.54 -0.45
CA VAL A 63 -11.08 16.11 -1.83
C VAL A 63 -12.05 16.79 -2.80
N CYS A 64 -13.33 16.97 -2.40
CA CYS A 64 -14.30 17.70 -3.22
C CYS A 64 -13.90 19.16 -3.45
N ARG A 65 -13.39 19.84 -2.41
CA ARG A 65 -12.85 21.22 -2.57
C ARG A 65 -11.63 21.24 -3.48
N VAL A 66 -10.72 20.28 -3.33
CA VAL A 66 -9.56 20.14 -4.24
C VAL A 66 -10.00 19.92 -5.69
N ALA A 67 -11.08 19.19 -5.90
CA ALA A 67 -11.67 18.97 -7.23
C ALA A 67 -12.41 20.20 -7.80
N GLY A 68 -12.60 21.26 -7.01
CA GLY A 68 -13.22 22.52 -7.43
C GLY A 68 -14.67 22.69 -7.01
N SER A 69 -15.21 21.87 -6.11
CA SER A 69 -16.60 21.97 -5.64
C SER A 69 -16.68 22.24 -4.14
N GLU A 70 -17.40 23.31 -3.77
CA GLU A 70 -17.74 23.61 -2.39
C GLU A 70 -18.86 22.70 -1.84
N VAL A 71 -19.68 22.14 -2.74
CA VAL A 71 -20.71 21.18 -2.36
C VAL A 71 -20.09 19.77 -2.45
N PRO A 72 -20.00 19.04 -1.35
CA PRO A 72 -19.39 17.72 -1.37
C PRO A 72 -20.27 16.74 -2.14
N MET A 73 -19.63 15.85 -2.92
CA MET A 73 -20.29 14.72 -3.58
C MET A 73 -21.01 13.86 -2.53
N ASP A 74 -22.10 13.21 -2.93
CA ASP A 74 -22.75 12.17 -2.11
C ASP A 74 -21.72 11.12 -1.63
N ALA A 75 -21.95 10.55 -0.44
CA ALA A 75 -20.96 9.66 0.17
C ALA A 75 -20.75 8.36 -0.61
N GLU A 76 -21.80 7.78 -1.19
CA GLU A 76 -21.72 6.55 -1.97
C GLU A 76 -21.04 6.82 -3.32
N ALA A 77 -21.44 7.89 -4.00
CA ALA A 77 -20.81 8.33 -5.25
C ALA A 77 -19.33 8.67 -5.04
N PHE A 78 -18.98 9.34 -3.94
CA PHE A 78 -17.59 9.61 -3.57
C PHE A 78 -16.81 8.33 -3.33
N TYR A 79 -17.36 7.38 -2.58
CA TYR A 79 -16.71 6.10 -2.31
C TYR A 79 -16.40 5.33 -3.60
N ALA A 80 -17.37 5.29 -4.53
CA ALA A 80 -17.18 4.65 -5.82
C ALA A 80 -16.10 5.35 -6.67
N LEU A 81 -16.12 6.68 -6.74
CA LEU A 81 -15.12 7.46 -7.47
C LEU A 81 -13.73 7.33 -6.83
N TRP A 82 -13.65 7.45 -5.51
CA TRP A 82 -12.39 7.41 -4.75
C TRP A 82 -11.62 6.10 -4.94
N ASN A 83 -12.34 5.00 -5.17
CA ASN A 83 -11.77 3.66 -5.32
C ASN A 83 -11.69 3.17 -6.79
N CYS A 84 -12.08 3.99 -7.77
CA CYS A 84 -12.26 3.55 -9.17
C CYS A 84 -10.96 3.13 -9.90
N HIS A 85 -9.81 3.39 -9.31
CA HIS A 85 -8.49 3.23 -9.94
C HIS A 85 -7.73 1.98 -9.48
N PHE A 86 -8.34 1.12 -8.63
CA PHE A 86 -7.71 -0.12 -8.16
C PHE A 86 -8.05 -1.32 -9.05
N ARG A 87 -7.06 -2.18 -9.27
CA ARG A 87 -7.19 -3.50 -9.91
C ARG A 87 -6.31 -4.52 -9.20
N VAL A 88 -6.83 -5.73 -8.97
CA VAL A 88 -6.02 -6.82 -8.40
C VAL A 88 -4.89 -7.23 -9.36
N HIS A 89 -3.70 -7.42 -8.84
CA HIS A 89 -2.56 -7.95 -9.57
C HIS A 89 -2.58 -9.49 -9.52
N HIS A 90 -3.41 -10.11 -10.37
CA HIS A 90 -3.64 -11.55 -10.34
C HIS A 90 -2.37 -12.40 -10.56
N GLU A 91 -1.38 -11.89 -11.31
CA GLU A 91 -0.16 -12.65 -11.63
C GLU A 91 0.75 -12.93 -10.43
N ILE A 92 0.68 -12.12 -9.37
CA ILE A 92 1.50 -12.32 -8.17
C ILE A 92 0.86 -13.33 -7.20
N LEU A 93 -0.48 -13.45 -7.20
CA LEU A 93 -1.21 -14.23 -6.20
C LEU A 93 -0.76 -15.70 -6.10
N PRO A 94 -0.48 -16.44 -7.18
CA PRO A 94 0.05 -17.80 -7.07
C PRO A 94 1.39 -17.87 -6.32
N THR A 95 2.25 -16.85 -6.49
CA THR A 95 3.52 -16.77 -5.75
C THR A 95 3.28 -16.48 -4.27
N VAL A 96 2.32 -15.60 -3.96
CA VAL A 96 1.91 -15.33 -2.56
C VAL A 96 1.33 -16.60 -1.93
N ASP A 97 0.49 -17.34 -2.64
CA ASP A 97 -0.07 -18.61 -2.15
C ASP A 97 1.02 -19.63 -1.82
N ALA A 98 2.09 -19.69 -2.61
CA ALA A 98 3.22 -20.60 -2.39
C ALA A 98 4.09 -20.21 -1.18
N LEU A 99 4.02 -18.98 -0.68
CA LEU A 99 4.72 -18.54 0.53
C LEU A 99 4.08 -19.07 1.83
N PHE A 100 2.77 -19.24 1.86
CA PHE A 100 2.05 -19.66 3.05
C PHE A 100 2.50 -21.02 3.57
N GLY A 101 2.76 -21.09 4.88
CA GLY A 101 3.28 -22.28 5.54
C GLY A 101 4.79 -22.50 5.39
N ARG A 102 5.48 -21.68 4.61
CA ARG A 102 6.94 -21.72 4.41
C ARG A 102 7.66 -20.60 5.18
N VAL A 103 7.09 -19.41 5.12
CA VAL A 103 7.53 -18.20 5.82
C VAL A 103 6.30 -17.45 6.32
N LYS A 104 6.47 -16.52 7.26
CA LYS A 104 5.41 -15.57 7.58
C LYS A 104 5.18 -14.63 6.40
N VAL A 105 3.93 -14.32 6.11
CA VAL A 105 3.54 -13.36 5.06
C VAL A 105 2.83 -12.19 5.72
N ILE A 106 3.36 -10.99 5.54
CA ILE A 106 2.93 -9.78 6.21
C ILE A 106 2.64 -8.71 5.18
N LEU A 107 1.55 -7.98 5.35
CA LEU A 107 1.28 -6.75 4.60
C LEU A 107 1.85 -5.55 5.36
N LEU A 108 2.53 -4.64 4.64
CA LEU A 108 2.94 -3.33 5.14
C LEU A 108 2.59 -2.27 4.11
N THR A 109 1.54 -1.48 4.35
CA THR A 109 1.03 -0.55 3.35
C THR A 109 0.70 0.84 3.88
N ASN A 110 0.96 1.85 3.04
CA ASN A 110 0.41 3.19 3.20
C ASN A 110 -0.96 3.23 2.52
N VAL A 111 -2.02 3.21 3.31
CA VAL A 111 -3.39 3.21 2.77
C VAL A 111 -4.34 3.88 3.75
N ASN A 112 -5.33 4.60 3.23
CA ASN A 112 -6.41 5.14 4.03
C ASN A 112 -7.53 4.10 4.23
N GLU A 113 -8.39 4.36 5.23
CA GLU A 113 -9.48 3.48 5.62
C GLU A 113 -10.42 3.13 4.46
N MET A 114 -10.79 4.11 3.60
CA MET A 114 -11.73 3.88 2.50
C MET A 114 -11.13 2.97 1.41
N HIS A 115 -9.87 3.21 1.05
CA HIS A 115 -9.15 2.34 0.11
C HIS A 115 -8.97 0.94 0.68
N TRP A 116 -8.57 0.82 1.97
CA TRP A 116 -8.41 -0.48 2.62
C TRP A 116 -9.72 -1.26 2.67
N ARG A 117 -10.81 -0.61 3.07
CA ARG A 117 -12.15 -1.20 3.08
C ARG A 117 -12.59 -1.70 1.70
N PHE A 118 -12.21 -0.99 0.63
CA PHE A 118 -12.51 -1.38 -0.74
C PHE A 118 -11.64 -2.55 -1.22
N VAL A 119 -10.32 -2.49 -1.00
CA VAL A 119 -9.36 -3.46 -1.56
C VAL A 119 -9.37 -4.79 -0.80
N ARG A 120 -9.51 -4.76 0.53
CA ARG A 120 -9.43 -5.96 1.37
C ARG A 120 -10.29 -7.12 0.88
N PRO A 121 -11.58 -6.97 0.54
CA PRO A 121 -12.42 -8.08 0.08
C PRO A 121 -12.08 -8.59 -1.33
N LEU A 122 -11.26 -7.87 -2.10
CA LEU A 122 -10.87 -8.28 -3.46
C LEU A 122 -9.78 -9.35 -3.47
N ILE A 123 -9.04 -9.55 -2.38
CA ILE A 123 -7.90 -10.45 -2.27
C ILE A 123 -8.12 -11.40 -1.09
N ALA A 124 -8.61 -12.60 -1.39
CA ALA A 124 -8.91 -13.61 -0.38
C ALA A 124 -7.66 -14.05 0.42
N GLN A 125 -6.47 -13.91 -0.15
CA GLN A 125 -5.20 -14.25 0.49
C GLN A 125 -4.96 -13.47 1.79
N PHE A 126 -5.54 -12.26 1.96
CA PHE A 126 -5.36 -11.48 3.20
C PHE A 126 -5.82 -12.21 4.46
N GLU A 127 -6.77 -13.14 4.36
CA GLU A 127 -7.22 -13.96 5.49
C GLU A 127 -6.16 -14.98 5.98
N ARG A 128 -5.11 -15.18 5.18
CA ARG A 128 -3.99 -16.10 5.46
C ARG A 128 -2.70 -15.38 5.83
N PHE A 129 -2.67 -14.04 5.75
CA PHE A 129 -1.49 -13.27 6.16
C PHE A 129 -1.30 -13.35 7.67
N ASP A 130 -0.06 -13.47 8.12
CA ASP A 130 0.27 -13.53 9.56
C ASP A 130 0.07 -12.19 10.26
N ASP A 131 0.20 -11.07 9.54
CA ASP A 131 -0.12 -9.72 10.05
C ASP A 131 -0.46 -8.76 8.89
N LEU A 132 -1.30 -7.77 9.19
CA LEU A 132 -1.69 -6.70 8.30
C LEU A 132 -1.33 -5.36 8.97
N VAL A 133 -0.24 -4.74 8.51
CA VAL A 133 0.28 -3.47 9.03
C VAL A 133 -0.24 -2.34 8.15
N ILE A 134 -1.27 -1.67 8.63
CA ILE A 134 -2.01 -0.63 7.92
C ILE A 134 -1.64 0.74 8.49
N SER A 135 -1.14 1.64 7.67
CA SER A 135 -0.60 2.94 8.10
C SER A 135 -1.61 3.80 8.84
N CYS A 136 -2.86 3.88 8.36
CA CYS A 136 -3.89 4.70 8.99
C CYS A 136 -4.31 4.17 10.36
N ASP A 137 -4.21 2.85 10.62
CA ASP A 137 -4.52 2.26 11.92
C ASP A 137 -3.43 2.58 12.96
N LEU A 138 -2.17 2.59 12.51
CA LEU A 138 -1.02 2.86 13.37
C LEU A 138 -0.68 4.34 13.48
N ARG A 139 -1.23 5.20 12.62
CA ARG A 139 -0.83 6.61 12.43
C ARG A 139 0.65 6.79 12.09
N LEU A 140 1.25 5.76 11.52
CA LEU A 140 2.62 5.73 11.01
C LEU A 140 2.58 5.49 9.51
N ALA A 141 3.53 6.04 8.76
CA ALA A 141 3.57 5.84 7.31
C ALA A 141 5.00 5.64 6.80
N LYS A 142 5.19 4.80 5.79
CA LYS A 142 6.43 4.77 5.01
C LYS A 142 6.64 6.16 4.38
N PRO A 143 7.85 6.72 4.38
CA PRO A 143 9.14 6.09 4.65
C PRO A 143 9.64 6.19 6.11
N ASP A 144 8.83 6.57 7.09
CA ASP A 144 9.33 6.70 8.45
C ASP A 144 9.87 5.36 8.97
N PRO A 145 11.05 5.34 9.60
CA PRO A 145 11.63 4.12 10.17
C PRO A 145 10.72 3.43 11.17
N GLU A 146 9.90 4.19 11.89
CA GLU A 146 9.02 3.71 12.96
C GLU A 146 7.99 2.67 12.47
N ILE A 147 7.46 2.80 11.24
CA ILE A 147 6.48 1.83 10.73
C ILE A 147 7.15 0.47 10.45
N PHE A 148 8.40 0.47 9.96
CA PHE A 148 9.18 -0.76 9.76
C PHE A 148 9.54 -1.42 11.08
N GLN A 149 9.96 -0.63 12.08
CA GLN A 149 10.25 -1.11 13.44
C GLN A 149 8.99 -1.71 14.09
N ALA A 150 7.84 -1.04 13.96
CA ALA A 150 6.56 -1.56 14.43
C ALA A 150 6.19 -2.88 13.74
N THR A 151 6.42 -3.01 12.42
CA THR A 151 6.20 -4.26 11.67
C THR A 151 7.04 -5.40 12.21
N LEU A 152 8.34 -5.18 12.42
CA LEU A 152 9.25 -6.18 12.98
C LEU A 152 8.86 -6.58 14.40
N ALA A 153 8.53 -5.60 15.26
CA ALA A 153 8.16 -5.84 16.66
C ALA A 153 6.86 -6.65 16.77
N ARG A 154 5.81 -6.28 16.02
CA ARG A 154 4.51 -6.98 16.00
C ARG A 154 4.66 -8.44 15.61
N SER A 155 5.55 -8.73 14.66
CA SER A 155 5.75 -10.08 14.13
C SER A 155 6.89 -10.84 14.84
N THR A 156 7.57 -10.24 15.81
CA THR A 156 8.71 -10.81 16.54
C THR A 156 9.81 -11.27 15.56
N LEU A 157 10.18 -10.39 14.63
CA LEU A 157 11.14 -10.66 13.57
C LEU A 157 12.42 -9.86 13.77
N ARG A 158 13.54 -10.45 13.32
CA ARG A 158 14.80 -9.73 13.16
C ARG A 158 14.91 -9.16 11.74
N PRO A 159 15.50 -7.96 11.58
CA PRO A 159 15.62 -7.33 10.25
C PRO A 159 16.27 -8.25 9.21
N GLU A 160 17.36 -8.91 9.56
CA GLU A 160 18.13 -9.78 8.66
C GLU A 160 17.44 -11.10 8.30
N GLU A 161 16.34 -11.45 8.96
CA GLU A 161 15.48 -12.61 8.68
C GLU A 161 14.21 -12.23 7.90
N THR A 162 14.08 -10.94 7.55
CA THR A 162 12.89 -10.36 6.91
C THR A 162 13.24 -9.91 5.49
N ALA A 163 12.50 -10.39 4.50
CA ALA A 163 12.51 -9.87 3.14
C ALA A 163 11.36 -8.85 2.98
N TYR A 164 11.62 -7.72 2.33
CA TYR A 164 10.58 -6.71 2.06
C TYR A 164 10.56 -6.34 0.58
N PHE A 165 9.36 -6.23 0.01
CA PHE A 165 9.12 -5.89 -1.38
C PHE A 165 8.12 -4.75 -1.53
N ASP A 166 8.54 -3.71 -2.26
CA ASP A 166 7.77 -2.47 -2.47
C ASP A 166 8.20 -1.85 -3.80
N ASP A 167 7.31 -1.18 -4.52
CA ASP A 167 7.62 -0.55 -5.81
C ASP A 167 8.34 0.80 -5.66
N VAL A 168 8.35 1.40 -4.45
CA VAL A 168 8.93 2.72 -4.18
C VAL A 168 10.38 2.60 -3.68
N PRO A 169 11.40 3.00 -4.48
CA PRO A 169 12.82 2.87 -4.11
C PRO A 169 13.17 3.50 -2.77
N ARG A 170 12.59 4.65 -2.44
CA ARG A 170 12.83 5.35 -1.17
C ARG A 170 12.45 4.50 0.06
N TYR A 171 11.38 3.70 -0.03
CA TYR A 171 10.97 2.83 1.07
C TYR A 171 11.93 1.66 1.23
N ILE A 172 12.46 1.16 0.12
CA ILE A 172 13.49 0.10 0.10
C ILE A 172 14.79 0.60 0.74
N GLU A 173 15.20 1.84 0.48
CA GLU A 173 16.40 2.43 1.08
C GLU A 173 16.30 2.50 2.61
N VAL A 174 15.16 2.97 3.14
CA VAL A 174 14.93 3.04 4.60
C VAL A 174 14.90 1.64 5.21
N ALA A 175 14.22 0.68 4.60
CA ALA A 175 14.18 -0.69 5.09
C ALA A 175 15.57 -1.33 5.13
N ARG A 176 16.41 -1.11 4.10
CA ARG A 176 17.80 -1.57 4.08
C ARG A 176 18.66 -0.95 5.16
N ALA A 177 18.49 0.34 5.44
CA ALA A 177 19.19 1.02 6.51
C ALA A 177 18.88 0.43 7.90
N LEU A 178 17.73 -0.20 8.06
CA LEU A 178 17.33 -0.96 9.25
C LEU A 178 17.81 -2.42 9.25
N GLY A 179 18.52 -2.87 8.20
CA GLY A 179 19.03 -4.25 8.08
C GLY A 179 18.05 -5.25 7.43
N ILE A 180 16.89 -4.79 6.95
CA ILE A 180 15.91 -5.62 6.26
C ILE A 180 16.42 -5.97 4.85
N GLN A 181 16.20 -7.22 4.39
CA GLN A 181 16.56 -7.68 3.06
C GLN A 181 15.57 -7.16 2.00
N ALA A 182 15.57 -5.83 1.77
CA ALA A 182 14.58 -5.17 0.95
C ALA A 182 14.95 -5.16 -0.55
N ARG A 183 13.98 -5.35 -1.42
CA ARG A 183 14.10 -5.35 -2.89
C ARG A 183 12.99 -4.51 -3.52
N VAL A 184 13.35 -3.77 -4.58
CA VAL A 184 12.34 -3.08 -5.39
C VAL A 184 11.54 -4.14 -6.15
N PHE A 185 10.23 -4.11 -5.96
CA PHE A 185 9.29 -4.90 -6.76
C PHE A 185 9.12 -4.25 -8.13
N THR A 186 9.13 -5.06 -9.19
CA THR A 186 8.88 -4.59 -10.55
C THR A 186 7.84 -5.43 -11.29
N THR A 187 7.99 -6.75 -11.25
CA THR A 187 7.07 -7.70 -11.90
C THR A 187 6.97 -8.99 -11.09
N ALA A 188 5.91 -9.76 -11.28
CA ALA A 188 5.75 -11.05 -10.64
C ALA A 188 6.88 -12.05 -10.99
N PRO A 189 7.39 -12.16 -12.25
CA PRO A 189 8.58 -12.97 -12.56
C PRO A 189 9.84 -12.53 -11.79
N THR A 190 10.13 -11.20 -11.76
CA THR A 190 11.28 -10.68 -11.04
C THR A 190 11.17 -10.95 -9.53
N PHE A 191 9.98 -10.82 -8.97
CA PHE A 191 9.71 -11.14 -7.57
C PHE A 191 10.07 -12.59 -7.23
N ARG A 192 9.67 -13.58 -8.08
CA ARG A 192 10.05 -14.99 -7.89
C ARG A 192 11.57 -15.20 -7.91
N THR A 193 12.26 -14.54 -8.85
CA THR A 193 13.73 -14.59 -8.93
C THR A 193 14.38 -14.03 -7.66
N GLN A 194 13.91 -12.87 -7.19
CA GLN A 194 14.41 -12.22 -5.97
C GLN A 194 14.16 -13.06 -4.70
N LEU A 195 13.01 -13.75 -4.62
CA LEU A 195 12.73 -14.70 -3.54
C LEU A 195 13.74 -15.86 -3.55
N ALA A 196 14.00 -16.45 -4.72
CA ALA A 196 14.97 -17.54 -4.87
C ALA A 196 16.40 -17.11 -4.46
N GLU A 197 16.84 -15.91 -4.84
CA GLU A 197 18.13 -15.33 -4.43
C GLU A 197 18.24 -15.18 -2.90
N LEU A 198 17.12 -14.93 -2.23
CA LEU A 198 17.03 -14.85 -0.77
C LEU A 198 16.87 -16.20 -0.09
N GLY A 199 16.88 -17.30 -0.86
CA GLY A 199 16.71 -18.67 -0.36
C GLY A 199 15.27 -19.03 -0.01
N VAL A 200 14.27 -18.25 -0.49
CA VAL A 200 12.83 -18.55 -0.34
C VAL A 200 12.36 -19.27 -1.59
N VAL A 201 12.09 -20.58 -1.45
CA VAL A 201 11.63 -21.43 -2.57
C VAL A 201 10.10 -21.34 -2.64
N VAL A 202 9.55 -20.97 -3.81
CA VAL A 202 8.12 -20.85 -4.11
C VAL A 202 7.74 -21.67 -5.34
#